data_5a1a6544c9bd03a836e43e3e526e8589
#
_entry.id   5a1a6544c9bd03a836e43e3e526e8589
#
_cell.length_a   1.000
_cell.length_b   1.000
_cell.length_c   1.000
_cell.angle_alpha   90.00
_cell.angle_beta   90.00
_cell.angle_gamma   90.00
#
_symmetry.space_group_name_H-M   'P 1'
#
loop_
_entity.id
_entity.type
_entity.pdbx_description
1 polymer ?
#
loop_
_entity_poly.entity_id
_entity_poly.type
_entity_poly.pdbx_seq_one_letter_code
_entity_poly.pdbx_strand_id
1 'polypeptide(L)'
;MKIVVAYSGGLDTSVLLTWLKETYKADIIAFCADVGQEEELDGLDAKALRTGASKCYIDDLREEFARDFIYPMIQAGAIYEGQYFLGTSIARPLIAKRMVEIARAEKADAVAHGATGKGNDQVRFELTAAALAPELQVIAPWRQERFREQFPGRAEMIAYAEKNGIPVAATAKKPYSMDRNLLHISFESGILEDPWFDASAEKSREMYILSVSPEEAPDKAEYVELDFEYGLCTGIGCHELDLLLEELNIKDVGYGPDNHARLSPLEVMRVLNKLGGRNGIGRVDLVENRFVGMKSRGVYETPGGAILHYGHRQVESLTMDREVMHLRDSLMPKYAELVYYGFWFSPEREALQAFVTESQKNVTGTVRLKLYKGNIITAGRKSPVSLYNPHIATMEADPTQAYNQSDATGFINLNALRLKVAARVSGEGI
;
A
#
# COMPACT_ATOMS: atom_id res chain seq x y z
N MET A 1 -31.67 14.36 9.58
CA MET A 1 -30.33 14.20 8.98
C MET A 1 -29.88 12.77 9.15
N LYS A 2 -29.29 12.17 8.13
CA LYS A 2 -28.71 10.82 8.18
C LYS A 2 -27.23 10.89 7.86
N ILE A 3 -26.36 10.22 8.63
CA ILE A 3 -24.91 10.32 8.54
C ILE A 3 -24.31 8.91 8.46
N VAL A 4 -23.49 8.63 7.45
CA VAL A 4 -22.66 7.42 7.37
C VAL A 4 -21.31 7.70 8.00
N VAL A 5 -20.89 6.87 8.96
CA VAL A 5 -19.70 7.09 9.79
C VAL A 5 -18.69 5.96 9.59
N ALA A 6 -17.43 6.30 9.25
CA ALA A 6 -16.34 5.33 9.29
C ALA A 6 -16.12 4.85 10.73
N TYR A 7 -16.31 3.55 10.95
CA TYR A 7 -16.32 2.93 12.27
C TYR A 7 -15.31 1.79 12.36
N SER A 8 -14.38 1.89 13.28
CA SER A 8 -13.38 0.86 13.54
C SER A 8 -13.65 0.03 14.82
N GLY A 9 -14.69 0.38 15.58
CA GLY A 9 -14.96 -0.26 16.86
C GLY A 9 -14.08 0.22 18.02
N GLY A 10 -13.08 1.07 17.77
CA GLY A 10 -12.24 1.66 18.80
C GLY A 10 -12.96 2.71 19.67
N LEU A 11 -12.31 3.18 20.73
CA LEU A 11 -12.85 4.20 21.63
C LEU A 11 -13.31 5.44 20.87
N ASP A 12 -12.41 6.00 20.04
CA ASP A 12 -12.65 7.28 19.36
C ASP A 12 -13.86 7.22 18.43
N THR A 13 -13.95 6.18 17.59
CA THR A 13 -15.06 6.01 16.66
C THR A 13 -16.36 5.64 17.37
N SER A 14 -16.30 4.93 18.52
CA SER A 14 -17.47 4.64 19.31
C SER A 14 -18.05 5.88 20.00
N VAL A 15 -17.19 6.72 20.59
CA VAL A 15 -17.60 8.04 21.12
C VAL A 15 -18.21 8.90 20.02
N LEU A 16 -17.61 8.83 18.81
CA LEU A 16 -18.05 9.61 17.67
C LEU A 16 -19.49 9.29 17.24
N LEU A 17 -19.89 7.99 17.20
CA LEU A 17 -21.28 7.61 16.84
C LEU A 17 -22.29 8.29 17.75
N THR A 18 -22.09 8.19 19.08
CA THR A 18 -23.01 8.78 20.07
C THR A 18 -23.00 10.30 19.99
N TRP A 19 -21.81 10.92 19.89
CA TRP A 19 -21.67 12.36 19.83
C TRP A 19 -22.35 12.97 18.60
N LEU A 20 -22.17 12.35 17.41
CA LEU A 20 -22.84 12.78 16.18
C LEU A 20 -24.35 12.69 16.28
N LYS A 21 -24.86 11.59 16.85
CA LYS A 21 -26.29 11.40 17.09
C LYS A 21 -26.87 12.50 17.96
N GLU A 22 -26.23 12.82 19.08
CA GLU A 22 -26.68 13.84 20.02
C GLU A 22 -26.58 15.24 19.43
N THR A 23 -25.44 15.55 18.80
CA THR A 23 -25.12 16.90 18.33
C THR A 23 -25.95 17.31 17.13
N TYR A 24 -26.15 16.40 16.17
CA TYR A 24 -26.85 16.69 14.92
C TYR A 24 -28.31 16.20 14.93
N LYS A 25 -28.74 15.53 15.99
CA LYS A 25 -30.05 14.82 16.03
C LYS A 25 -30.23 13.92 14.83
N ALA A 26 -29.16 13.24 14.46
CA ALA A 26 -29.04 12.48 13.23
C ALA A 26 -29.32 10.98 13.44
N ASP A 27 -29.77 10.35 12.37
CA ASP A 27 -29.78 8.91 12.21
C ASP A 27 -28.37 8.45 11.77
N ILE A 28 -27.72 7.58 12.54
CA ILE A 28 -26.34 7.20 12.35
C ILE A 28 -26.24 5.80 11.76
N ILE A 29 -25.55 5.71 10.62
CA ILE A 29 -25.19 4.44 9.98
C ILE A 29 -23.69 4.24 10.19
N ALA A 30 -23.31 3.19 10.90
CA ALA A 30 -21.92 2.78 11.05
C ALA A 30 -21.47 1.97 9.83
N PHE A 31 -20.23 2.16 9.39
CA PHE A 31 -19.61 1.38 8.33
C PHE A 31 -18.18 0.97 8.72
N CYS A 32 -17.91 -0.31 8.65
CA CYS A 32 -16.58 -0.89 8.78
C CYS A 32 -16.22 -1.65 7.51
N ALA A 33 -15.03 -1.37 6.97
CA ALA A 33 -14.47 -2.11 5.85
C ALA A 33 -13.52 -3.20 6.36
N ASP A 34 -13.66 -4.43 5.87
CA ASP A 34 -12.59 -5.42 5.92
C ASP A 34 -11.65 -5.19 4.74
N VAL A 35 -10.47 -4.65 5.03
CA VAL A 35 -9.37 -4.45 4.08
C VAL A 35 -8.17 -5.35 4.40
N GLY A 36 -8.38 -6.41 5.20
CA GLY A 36 -7.36 -7.37 5.61
C GLY A 36 -6.64 -7.01 6.92
N GLN A 37 -7.29 -6.27 7.80
CA GLN A 37 -6.74 -5.91 9.12
C GLN A 37 -6.73 -7.09 10.10
N GLU A 38 -7.42 -8.20 9.81
CA GLU A 38 -7.52 -9.40 10.66
C GLU A 38 -7.92 -9.12 12.13
N GLU A 39 -8.45 -7.94 12.39
CA GLU A 39 -9.02 -7.60 13.69
C GLU A 39 -10.39 -8.28 13.81
N GLU A 40 -10.82 -8.53 15.04
CA GLU A 40 -12.10 -9.11 15.31
C GLU A 40 -13.24 -8.22 14.79
N LEU A 41 -13.81 -8.61 13.66
CA LEU A 41 -15.02 -7.99 13.12
C LEU A 41 -16.27 -8.59 13.75
N ASP A 42 -16.12 -9.73 14.42
CA ASP A 42 -17.20 -10.42 15.09
C ASP A 42 -17.83 -9.59 16.20
N GLY A 43 -19.16 -9.40 16.12
CA GLY A 43 -19.89 -8.61 17.10
C GLY A 43 -19.72 -7.08 16.99
N LEU A 44 -19.00 -6.60 15.96
CA LEU A 44 -18.81 -5.17 15.73
C LEU A 44 -20.11 -4.46 15.36
N ASP A 45 -21.01 -5.13 14.62
CA ASP A 45 -22.35 -4.67 14.30
C ASP A 45 -23.20 -4.47 15.57
N ALA A 46 -23.23 -5.49 16.44
CA ALA A 46 -23.93 -5.41 17.70
C ALA A 46 -23.35 -4.29 18.60
N LYS A 47 -22.05 -4.08 18.57
CA LYS A 47 -21.38 -2.98 19.29
C LYS A 47 -21.79 -1.63 18.72
N ALA A 48 -21.79 -1.44 17.39
CA ALA A 48 -22.21 -0.21 16.73
C ALA A 48 -23.66 0.17 17.08
N LEU A 49 -24.57 -0.82 17.02
CA LEU A 49 -25.99 -0.61 17.38
C LEU A 49 -26.17 -0.20 18.85
N ARG A 50 -25.46 -0.86 19.77
CA ARG A 50 -25.48 -0.47 21.19
C ARG A 50 -24.88 0.91 21.44
N THR A 51 -23.95 1.34 20.59
CA THR A 51 -23.28 2.63 20.69
C THR A 51 -24.09 3.78 20.06
N GLY A 52 -25.24 3.48 19.46
CA GLY A 52 -26.18 4.49 18.98
C GLY A 52 -26.39 4.53 17.47
N ALA A 53 -25.72 3.69 16.70
CA ALA A 53 -26.04 3.50 15.28
C ALA A 53 -27.42 2.84 15.13
N SER A 54 -28.17 3.22 14.09
CA SER A 54 -29.42 2.56 13.69
C SER A 54 -29.18 1.37 12.77
N LYS A 55 -28.04 1.38 12.07
CA LYS A 55 -27.61 0.33 11.15
C LYS A 55 -26.08 0.24 11.12
N CYS A 56 -25.55 -0.95 10.86
CA CYS A 56 -24.12 -1.17 10.66
C CYS A 56 -23.90 -1.98 9.39
N TYR A 57 -22.98 -1.53 8.55
CA TYR A 57 -22.45 -2.27 7.42
C TYR A 57 -21.05 -2.75 7.76
N ILE A 58 -20.77 -4.03 7.46
CA ILE A 58 -19.43 -4.62 7.51
C ILE A 58 -19.23 -5.28 6.16
N ASP A 59 -18.37 -4.69 5.32
CA ASP A 59 -18.19 -5.17 3.94
C ASP A 59 -16.76 -5.70 3.74
N ASP A 60 -16.65 -6.90 3.16
CA ASP A 60 -15.39 -7.47 2.72
C ASP A 60 -14.92 -6.79 1.42
N LEU A 61 -13.90 -5.97 1.53
CA LEU A 61 -13.31 -5.23 0.41
C LEU A 61 -11.90 -5.72 0.03
N ARG A 62 -11.46 -6.87 0.57
CA ARG A 62 -10.08 -7.34 0.42
C ARG A 62 -9.72 -7.63 -1.03
N GLU A 63 -10.61 -8.27 -1.81
CA GLU A 63 -10.36 -8.57 -3.22
C GLU A 63 -10.36 -7.27 -4.06
N GLU A 64 -11.31 -6.35 -3.83
CA GLU A 64 -11.33 -5.05 -4.50
C GLU A 64 -10.07 -4.24 -4.15
N PHE A 65 -9.64 -4.28 -2.88
CA PHE A 65 -8.42 -3.61 -2.43
C PHE A 65 -7.18 -4.12 -3.15
N ALA A 66 -7.03 -5.45 -3.26
CA ALA A 66 -5.91 -6.05 -3.96
C ALA A 66 -5.93 -5.70 -5.46
N ARG A 67 -7.05 -5.97 -6.14
CA ARG A 67 -7.19 -5.87 -7.59
C ARG A 67 -7.18 -4.43 -8.10
N ASP A 68 -7.95 -3.55 -7.48
CA ASP A 68 -8.25 -2.22 -8.04
C ASP A 68 -7.42 -1.09 -7.41
N PHE A 69 -6.70 -1.38 -6.32
CA PHE A 69 -5.88 -0.39 -5.62
C PHE A 69 -4.41 -0.81 -5.51
N ILE A 70 -4.11 -1.99 -4.94
CA ILE A 70 -2.72 -2.42 -4.73
C ILE A 70 -2.05 -2.69 -6.07
N TYR A 71 -2.65 -3.49 -6.96
CA TYR A 71 -2.04 -3.88 -8.22
C TYR A 71 -1.76 -2.70 -9.16
N PRO A 72 -2.69 -1.74 -9.40
CA PRO A 72 -2.38 -0.55 -10.18
C PRO A 72 -1.22 0.28 -9.62
N MET A 73 -1.10 0.35 -8.30
CA MET A 73 0.01 1.03 -7.63
C MET A 73 1.34 0.29 -7.84
N ILE A 74 1.34 -1.06 -7.78
CA ILE A 74 2.51 -1.90 -8.08
C ILE A 74 2.94 -1.72 -9.54
N GLN A 75 2.00 -1.76 -10.49
CA GLN A 75 2.27 -1.50 -11.92
C GLN A 75 2.88 -0.11 -12.16
N ALA A 76 2.46 0.89 -11.40
CA ALA A 76 3.07 2.21 -11.44
C ALA A 76 4.49 2.23 -10.85
N GLY A 77 4.89 1.18 -10.11
CA GLY A 77 6.13 1.18 -9.35
C GLY A 77 6.14 2.21 -8.22
N ALA A 78 4.98 2.59 -7.69
CA ALA A 78 4.83 3.71 -6.78
C ALA A 78 5.34 3.40 -5.38
N ILE A 79 6.36 4.14 -4.95
CA ILE A 79 6.89 4.16 -3.58
C ILE A 79 7.09 5.62 -3.18
N TYR A 80 6.46 6.05 -2.09
CA TYR A 80 6.59 7.42 -1.61
C TYR A 80 7.95 7.62 -0.92
N GLU A 81 8.63 8.70 -1.29
CA GLU A 81 9.98 9.07 -0.78
C GLU A 81 10.98 7.91 -0.84
N GLY A 82 10.81 7.00 -1.82
CA GLY A 82 11.74 5.90 -2.09
C GLY A 82 11.66 4.71 -1.13
N GLN A 83 10.79 4.74 -0.12
CA GLN A 83 10.73 3.70 0.92
C GLN A 83 9.32 3.29 1.33
N TYR A 84 8.34 4.20 1.36
CA TYR A 84 7.00 3.94 1.87
C TYR A 84 6.09 3.33 0.80
N PHE A 85 5.61 2.11 1.04
CA PHE A 85 4.74 1.33 0.12
C PHE A 85 3.27 1.75 0.13
N LEU A 86 2.93 2.91 0.70
CA LEU A 86 1.63 3.57 0.59
C LEU A 86 0.42 2.80 1.18
N GLY A 87 0.61 1.80 2.03
CA GLY A 87 -0.47 0.91 2.47
C GLY A 87 -1.64 1.61 3.14
N THR A 88 -1.41 2.52 4.11
CA THR A 88 -2.48 3.31 4.71
C THR A 88 -3.07 4.29 3.70
N SER A 89 -2.20 4.90 2.87
CA SER A 89 -2.60 5.93 1.91
C SER A 89 -3.58 5.42 0.86
N ILE A 90 -3.43 4.15 0.43
CA ILE A 90 -4.23 3.56 -0.62
C ILE A 90 -5.51 2.89 -0.10
N ALA A 91 -5.55 2.51 1.20
CA ALA A 91 -6.74 1.92 1.82
C ALA A 91 -7.86 2.96 2.05
N ARG A 92 -7.50 4.20 2.43
CA ARG A 92 -8.48 5.24 2.77
C ARG A 92 -9.38 5.65 1.60
N PRO A 93 -8.89 5.81 0.34
CA PRO A 93 -9.75 6.05 -0.82
C PRO A 93 -10.77 4.94 -1.07
N LEU A 94 -10.41 3.67 -0.89
CA LEU A 94 -11.36 2.56 -1.01
C LEU A 94 -12.45 2.63 0.06
N ILE A 95 -12.06 2.83 1.34
CA ILE A 95 -13.01 2.94 2.45
C ILE A 95 -13.97 4.11 2.21
N ALA A 96 -13.43 5.28 1.82
CA ALA A 96 -14.25 6.47 1.55
C ALA A 96 -15.18 6.29 0.33
N LYS A 97 -14.72 5.60 -0.73
CA LYS A 97 -15.56 5.22 -1.88
C LYS A 97 -16.77 4.42 -1.40
N ARG A 98 -16.55 3.38 -0.61
CA ARG A 98 -17.65 2.54 -0.10
C ARG A 98 -18.59 3.30 0.84
N MET A 99 -18.07 4.22 1.65
CA MET A 99 -18.91 5.13 2.47
C MET A 99 -19.85 5.98 1.61
N VAL A 100 -19.35 6.53 0.50
CA VAL A 100 -20.15 7.31 -0.46
C VAL A 100 -21.23 6.44 -1.12
N GLU A 101 -20.91 5.22 -1.51
CA GLU A 101 -21.86 4.27 -2.10
C GLU A 101 -23.00 3.95 -1.10
N ILE A 102 -22.65 3.67 0.15
CA ILE A 102 -23.64 3.44 1.23
C ILE A 102 -24.46 4.71 1.47
N ALA A 103 -23.83 5.88 1.50
CA ALA A 103 -24.53 7.14 1.73
C ALA A 103 -25.59 7.41 0.64
N ARG A 104 -25.26 7.14 -0.62
CA ARG A 104 -26.22 7.23 -1.74
C ARG A 104 -27.34 6.22 -1.63
N ALA A 105 -27.03 4.95 -1.34
CA ALA A 105 -28.03 3.89 -1.18
C ALA A 105 -29.01 4.19 -0.03
N GLU A 106 -28.51 4.71 1.07
CA GLU A 106 -29.27 5.07 2.26
C GLU A 106 -29.91 6.48 2.18
N LYS A 107 -29.63 7.22 1.12
CA LYS A 107 -30.05 8.63 0.97
C LYS A 107 -29.60 9.48 2.17
N ALA A 108 -28.35 9.30 2.56
CA ALA A 108 -27.75 10.05 3.66
C ALA A 108 -27.37 11.47 3.23
N ASP A 109 -27.39 12.39 4.18
CA ASP A 109 -27.07 13.80 3.96
C ASP A 109 -25.57 14.06 4.08
N ALA A 110 -24.84 13.17 4.82
CA ALA A 110 -23.45 13.37 5.13
C ALA A 110 -22.69 12.06 5.32
N VAL A 111 -21.37 12.16 5.18
CA VAL A 111 -20.39 11.16 5.65
C VAL A 111 -19.54 11.77 6.77
N ALA A 112 -19.07 10.93 7.69
CA ALA A 112 -18.23 11.39 8.80
C ALA A 112 -17.07 10.42 9.06
N HIS A 113 -15.92 10.97 9.51
CA HIS A 113 -14.74 10.19 9.88
C HIS A 113 -14.11 10.68 11.18
N GLY A 114 -13.41 9.79 11.87
CA GLY A 114 -12.70 10.06 13.11
C GLY A 114 -11.21 10.40 12.95
N ALA A 115 -10.76 10.71 11.74
CA ALA A 115 -9.37 11.07 11.52
C ALA A 115 -9.03 12.42 12.17
N THR A 116 -7.86 12.48 12.84
CA THR A 116 -7.39 13.69 13.53
C THR A 116 -6.96 14.78 12.56
N GLY A 117 -7.01 16.05 12.99
CA GLY A 117 -6.59 17.20 12.18
C GLY A 117 -5.08 17.28 11.88
N LYS A 118 -4.27 16.41 12.50
CA LYS A 118 -2.80 16.34 12.30
C LYS A 118 -2.37 15.27 11.29
N GLY A 119 -3.26 14.33 10.96
CA GLY A 119 -2.96 13.21 10.06
C GLY A 119 -3.37 13.48 8.62
N ASN A 120 -2.80 12.73 7.68
CA ASN A 120 -3.18 12.77 6.26
C ASN A 120 -4.54 12.10 5.99
N ASP A 121 -4.99 11.21 6.86
CA ASP A 121 -6.19 10.40 6.62
C ASP A 121 -7.45 11.26 6.44
N GLN A 122 -7.57 12.37 7.19
CA GLN A 122 -8.65 13.32 6.97
C GLN A 122 -8.70 13.83 5.53
N VAL A 123 -7.53 14.15 4.95
CA VAL A 123 -7.43 14.64 3.57
C VAL A 123 -7.86 13.55 2.58
N ARG A 124 -7.43 12.32 2.80
CA ARG A 124 -7.76 11.15 1.95
C ARG A 124 -9.25 10.86 1.93
N PHE A 125 -9.92 10.87 3.09
CA PHE A 125 -11.37 10.70 3.18
C PHE A 125 -12.12 11.82 2.46
N GLU A 126 -11.74 13.06 2.70
CA GLU A 126 -12.47 14.23 2.21
C GLU A 126 -12.25 14.46 0.72
N LEU A 127 -11.03 14.31 0.21
CA LEU A 127 -10.77 14.43 -1.24
C LEU A 127 -11.48 13.32 -2.02
N THR A 128 -11.57 12.11 -1.47
CA THR A 128 -12.35 11.03 -2.08
C THR A 128 -13.84 11.37 -2.10
N ALA A 129 -14.40 11.83 -0.99
CA ALA A 129 -15.80 12.25 -0.94
C ALA A 129 -16.09 13.41 -1.91
N ALA A 130 -15.21 14.41 -1.95
CA ALA A 130 -15.33 15.54 -2.87
C ALA A 130 -15.28 15.13 -4.36
N ALA A 131 -14.43 14.15 -4.70
CA ALA A 131 -14.33 13.65 -6.07
C ALA A 131 -15.53 12.81 -6.49
N LEU A 132 -16.04 11.95 -5.59
CA LEU A 132 -17.07 10.97 -5.92
C LEU A 132 -18.49 11.44 -5.62
N ALA A 133 -18.69 12.33 -4.64
CA ALA A 133 -20.00 12.79 -4.18
C ALA A 133 -19.94 14.24 -3.66
N PRO A 134 -19.69 15.24 -4.53
CA PRO A 134 -19.57 16.64 -4.11
C PRO A 134 -20.85 17.20 -3.46
N GLU A 135 -21.98 16.49 -3.61
CA GLU A 135 -23.26 16.81 -2.99
C GLU A 135 -23.34 16.45 -1.50
N LEU A 136 -22.49 15.52 -1.02
CA LEU A 136 -22.51 15.07 0.36
C LEU A 136 -21.71 15.99 1.27
N GLN A 137 -22.28 16.34 2.42
CA GLN A 137 -21.55 17.02 3.47
C GLN A 137 -20.50 16.08 4.10
N VAL A 138 -19.27 16.55 4.30
CA VAL A 138 -18.26 15.81 5.09
C VAL A 138 -18.20 16.41 6.51
N ILE A 139 -18.31 15.56 7.52
CA ILE A 139 -18.23 15.93 8.93
C ILE A 139 -16.95 15.35 9.52
N ALA A 140 -16.06 16.24 9.96
CA ALA A 140 -14.79 15.90 10.61
C ALA A 140 -14.76 16.49 12.03
N PRO A 141 -15.23 15.76 13.06
CA PRO A 141 -15.39 16.27 14.41
C PRO A 141 -14.10 16.80 15.05
N TRP A 142 -12.98 16.14 14.82
CA TRP A 142 -11.67 16.58 15.35
C TRP A 142 -11.25 17.99 14.90
N ARG A 143 -11.84 18.54 13.85
CA ARG A 143 -11.62 19.95 13.44
C ARG A 143 -12.65 20.92 14.01
N GLN A 144 -13.72 20.42 14.62
CA GLN A 144 -14.74 21.27 15.24
C GLN A 144 -14.33 21.63 16.66
N GLU A 145 -14.40 22.93 17.00
CA GLU A 145 -14.01 23.45 18.30
C GLU A 145 -14.82 22.78 19.44
N ARG A 146 -16.14 22.71 19.30
CA ARG A 146 -17.04 22.06 20.25
C ARG A 146 -16.67 20.61 20.58
N PHE A 147 -16.12 19.85 19.60
CA PHE A 147 -15.68 18.47 19.83
C PHE A 147 -14.38 18.45 20.62
N ARG A 148 -13.39 19.30 20.23
CA ARG A 148 -12.10 19.39 20.92
C ARG A 148 -12.20 19.94 22.33
N GLU A 149 -13.13 20.88 22.58
CA GLU A 149 -13.41 21.39 23.94
C GLU A 149 -14.02 20.32 24.83
N GLN A 150 -14.92 19.49 24.27
CA GLN A 150 -15.54 18.40 25.00
C GLN A 150 -14.58 17.22 25.23
N PHE A 151 -13.67 16.97 24.27
CA PHE A 151 -12.71 15.86 24.28
C PHE A 151 -11.27 16.34 24.08
N PRO A 152 -10.69 17.05 25.05
CA PRO A 152 -9.30 17.52 24.98
C PRO A 152 -8.30 16.36 25.02
N GLY A 153 -8.70 15.18 25.54
CA GLY A 153 -7.88 14.01 25.63
C GLY A 153 -8.64 12.69 25.78
N ARG A 154 -7.88 11.61 25.91
CA ARG A 154 -8.43 10.24 26.04
C ARG A 154 -9.24 10.04 27.32
N ALA A 155 -8.88 10.71 28.40
CA ALA A 155 -9.56 10.57 29.70
C ALA A 155 -11.03 11.05 29.59
N GLU A 156 -11.26 12.17 28.93
CA GLU A 156 -12.60 12.73 28.72
C GLU A 156 -13.45 11.85 27.82
N MET A 157 -12.82 11.22 26.81
CA MET A 157 -13.51 10.24 25.95
C MET A 157 -13.92 8.99 26.76
N ILE A 158 -13.07 8.47 27.62
CA ILE A 158 -13.38 7.33 28.49
C ILE A 158 -14.53 7.69 29.42
N ALA A 159 -14.48 8.84 30.10
CA ALA A 159 -15.54 9.29 30.99
C ALA A 159 -16.89 9.48 30.26
N TYR A 160 -16.84 10.01 29.02
CA TYR A 160 -18.05 10.12 28.18
C TYR A 160 -18.58 8.73 27.77
N ALA A 161 -17.70 7.80 27.41
CA ALA A 161 -18.09 6.44 27.06
C ALA A 161 -18.75 5.71 28.23
N GLU A 162 -18.18 5.82 29.44
CA GLU A 162 -18.76 5.26 30.68
C GLU A 162 -20.15 5.85 30.95
N LYS A 163 -20.27 7.19 30.91
CA LYS A 163 -21.54 7.90 31.14
C LYS A 163 -22.64 7.46 30.17
N ASN A 164 -22.29 7.17 28.93
CA ASN A 164 -23.25 6.80 27.88
C ASN A 164 -23.38 5.28 27.67
N GLY A 165 -22.75 4.47 28.54
CA GLY A 165 -22.82 3.00 28.45
C GLY A 165 -22.17 2.44 27.18
N ILE A 166 -21.20 3.15 26.60
CA ILE A 166 -20.48 2.72 25.41
C ILE A 166 -19.48 1.62 25.81
N PRO A 167 -19.53 0.43 25.21
CA PRO A 167 -18.60 -0.64 25.56
C PRO A 167 -17.17 -0.28 25.13
N VAL A 168 -16.30 -0.01 26.08
CA VAL A 168 -14.88 0.23 25.83
C VAL A 168 -14.11 -1.01 26.30
N ALA A 169 -13.42 -1.68 25.35
CA ALA A 169 -12.49 -2.74 25.75
C ALA A 169 -11.31 -2.10 26.51
N ALA A 170 -11.00 -2.64 27.67
CA ALA A 170 -9.78 -2.30 28.41
C ALA A 170 -8.59 -2.90 27.63
N THR A 171 -8.11 -2.21 26.60
CA THR A 171 -6.90 -2.62 25.90
C THR A 171 -5.68 -2.13 26.67
N ALA A 172 -4.72 -3.02 26.85
CA ALA A 172 -3.40 -2.65 27.37
C ALA A 172 -2.86 -1.49 26.52
N LYS A 173 -2.40 -0.43 27.17
CA LYS A 173 -1.94 0.78 26.49
C LYS A 173 -0.64 0.47 25.74
N LYS A 174 -0.74 0.18 24.44
CA LYS A 174 0.44 0.11 23.58
C LYS A 174 1.11 1.48 23.55
N PRO A 175 2.44 1.56 23.59
CA PRO A 175 3.16 2.85 23.58
C PRO A 175 3.23 3.51 22.20
N TYR A 176 2.52 3.00 21.21
CA TYR A 176 2.43 3.47 19.83
C TYR A 176 1.03 3.21 19.25
N SER A 177 0.68 3.91 18.18
CA SER A 177 -0.51 3.64 17.36
C SER A 177 -0.19 2.61 16.28
N MET A 178 -1.18 1.81 15.88
CA MET A 178 -1.05 0.78 14.85
C MET A 178 -2.24 0.85 13.90
N ASP A 179 -1.98 0.70 12.59
CA ASP A 179 -2.99 0.56 11.55
C ASP A 179 -2.56 -0.57 10.61
N ARG A 180 -3.47 -1.54 10.36
CA ARG A 180 -3.20 -2.75 9.57
C ARG A 180 -4.18 -2.87 8.42
N ASN A 181 -3.68 -3.36 7.28
CA ASN A 181 -4.49 -3.82 6.15
C ASN A 181 -3.76 -4.94 5.39
N LEU A 182 -4.34 -5.42 4.30
CA LEU A 182 -3.78 -6.50 3.47
C LEU A 182 -2.35 -6.23 2.98
N LEU A 183 -2.02 -4.97 2.67
CA LEU A 183 -0.71 -4.60 2.13
C LEU A 183 0.35 -4.45 3.22
N HIS A 184 -0.01 -3.88 4.38
CA HIS A 184 0.97 -3.53 5.39
C HIS A 184 0.42 -3.35 6.82
N ILE A 185 1.33 -3.18 7.76
CA ILE A 185 1.07 -2.54 9.06
C ILE A 185 1.93 -1.29 9.17
N SER A 186 1.34 -0.23 9.73
CA SER A 186 2.05 0.97 10.17
C SER A 186 2.06 1.08 11.69
N PHE A 187 3.20 1.54 12.24
CA PHE A 187 3.37 1.89 13.64
C PHE A 187 3.85 3.33 13.71
N GLU A 188 3.20 4.16 14.51
CA GLU A 188 3.54 5.58 14.66
C GLU A 188 3.19 6.09 16.06
N SER A 189 3.64 7.30 16.38
CA SER A 189 3.36 8.01 17.64
C SER A 189 4.03 7.41 18.89
N GLY A 190 3.86 8.06 20.02
CA GLY A 190 4.38 7.63 21.31
C GLY A 190 5.90 7.51 21.32
N ILE A 191 6.43 6.32 21.64
CA ILE A 191 7.89 6.09 21.70
C ILE A 191 8.60 6.27 20.36
N LEU A 192 7.86 6.16 19.24
CA LEU A 192 8.40 6.32 17.88
C LEU A 192 8.56 7.79 17.47
N GLU A 193 8.03 8.74 18.26
CA GLU A 193 8.21 10.17 18.01
C GLU A 193 9.66 10.62 18.20
N ASP A 194 10.46 9.87 18.98
CA ASP A 194 11.90 10.04 19.05
C ASP A 194 12.58 9.32 17.88
N PRO A 195 13.12 10.06 16.88
CA PRO A 195 13.77 9.44 15.74
C PRO A 195 15.08 8.69 16.08
N TRP A 196 15.61 8.87 17.30
CA TRP A 196 16.78 8.13 17.79
C TRP A 196 16.40 6.81 18.48
N PHE A 197 15.13 6.57 18.75
CA PHE A 197 14.66 5.30 19.33
C PHE A 197 14.87 4.16 18.34
N ASP A 198 15.59 3.11 18.76
CA ASP A 198 15.83 1.90 17.97
C ASP A 198 14.58 1.00 17.96
N ALA A 199 13.81 1.06 16.89
CA ALA A 199 12.64 0.23 16.70
C ALA A 199 12.96 -1.24 16.40
N SER A 200 14.21 -1.57 16.04
CA SER A 200 14.66 -2.93 15.77
C SER A 200 15.18 -3.66 17.01
N ALA A 201 15.41 -2.92 18.13
CA ALA A 201 15.93 -3.48 19.36
C ALA A 201 15.05 -4.58 19.96
N GLU A 202 15.65 -5.49 20.71
CA GLU A 202 14.96 -6.64 21.35
C GLU A 202 13.69 -6.24 22.13
N LYS A 203 13.73 -5.11 22.84
CA LYS A 203 12.58 -4.56 23.59
C LYS A 203 11.40 -4.13 22.72
N SER A 204 11.61 -3.98 21.41
CA SER A 204 10.61 -3.56 20.43
C SER A 204 10.13 -4.71 19.54
N ARG A 205 10.61 -5.93 19.73
CA ARG A 205 10.27 -7.10 18.90
C ARG A 205 8.78 -7.39 18.84
N GLU A 206 8.09 -7.25 19.98
CA GLU A 206 6.64 -7.46 20.06
C GLU A 206 5.80 -6.47 19.22
N MET A 207 6.42 -5.39 18.74
CA MET A 207 5.77 -4.46 17.83
C MET A 207 5.48 -5.10 16.49
N TYR A 208 6.47 -5.84 15.96
CA TYR A 208 6.37 -6.47 14.64
C TYR A 208 5.53 -7.76 14.72
N ILE A 209 4.49 -7.84 13.90
CA ILE A 209 3.52 -8.95 13.91
C ILE A 209 3.34 -9.62 12.53
N LEU A 210 3.76 -8.99 11.44
CA LEU A 210 3.73 -9.62 10.11
C LEU A 210 5.04 -10.33 9.78
N SER A 211 6.16 -9.92 10.37
CA SER A 211 7.48 -10.45 10.03
C SER A 211 8.30 -10.80 11.28
N VAL A 212 9.06 -11.88 11.17
CA VAL A 212 10.14 -12.16 12.12
C VAL A 212 11.30 -11.18 11.91
N SER A 213 12.19 -11.03 12.92
CA SER A 213 13.41 -10.26 12.67
C SER A 213 14.32 -10.95 11.65
N PRO A 214 15.10 -10.22 10.85
CA PRO A 214 16.05 -10.83 9.94
C PRO A 214 17.04 -11.80 10.62
N GLU A 215 17.40 -11.56 11.86
CA GLU A 215 18.27 -12.41 12.67
C GLU A 215 17.59 -13.76 13.01
N GLU A 216 16.28 -13.75 13.24
CA GLU A 216 15.48 -14.93 13.58
C GLU A 216 14.94 -15.66 12.37
N ALA A 217 15.03 -15.06 11.18
CA ALA A 217 14.62 -15.70 9.94
C ALA A 217 15.47 -16.96 9.64
N PRO A 218 14.92 -17.94 8.90
CA PRO A 218 15.60 -19.22 8.63
C PRO A 218 16.99 -19.05 8.02
N ASP A 219 17.94 -19.89 8.43
CA ASP A 219 19.30 -19.95 7.86
C ASP A 219 19.33 -20.57 6.46
N LYS A 220 18.24 -21.24 6.04
CA LYS A 220 18.08 -21.77 4.70
C LYS A 220 17.29 -20.78 3.85
N ALA A 221 17.87 -20.37 2.73
CA ALA A 221 17.18 -19.51 1.78
C ALA A 221 15.97 -20.21 1.16
N GLU A 222 14.91 -19.44 0.94
CA GLU A 222 13.70 -19.87 0.27
C GLU A 222 13.62 -19.28 -1.13
N TYR A 223 13.17 -20.08 -2.11
CA TYR A 223 12.96 -19.64 -3.49
C TYR A 223 11.48 -19.56 -3.79
N VAL A 224 11.08 -18.47 -4.45
CA VAL A 224 9.74 -18.27 -4.97
C VAL A 224 9.81 -17.84 -6.44
N GLU A 225 8.94 -18.40 -7.26
CA GLU A 225 8.74 -17.98 -8.64
C GLU A 225 7.41 -17.24 -8.75
N LEU A 226 7.42 -16.11 -9.43
CA LEU A 226 6.24 -15.27 -9.66
C LEU A 226 6.00 -15.14 -11.15
N ASP A 227 4.80 -15.50 -11.60
CA ASP A 227 4.37 -15.31 -12.99
C ASP A 227 3.61 -14.00 -13.12
N PHE A 228 4.00 -13.21 -14.12
CA PHE A 228 3.35 -11.97 -14.46
C PHE A 228 2.73 -12.04 -15.86
N GLU A 229 1.53 -11.52 -15.98
CA GLU A 229 0.82 -11.31 -17.25
C GLU A 229 0.31 -9.86 -17.28
N TYR A 230 0.77 -9.07 -18.28
CA TYR A 230 0.41 -7.66 -18.41
C TYR A 230 0.69 -6.83 -17.14
N GLY A 231 1.79 -7.14 -16.44
CA GLY A 231 2.19 -6.50 -15.18
C GLY A 231 1.41 -6.94 -13.94
N LEU A 232 0.51 -7.90 -14.06
CA LEU A 232 -0.24 -8.48 -12.95
C LEU A 232 0.39 -9.83 -12.55
N CYS A 233 0.68 -10.02 -11.28
CA CYS A 233 1.12 -11.32 -10.77
C CYS A 233 -0.09 -12.25 -10.73
N THR A 234 -0.04 -13.33 -11.51
CA THR A 234 -1.14 -14.29 -11.71
C THR A 234 -0.80 -15.70 -11.23
N GLY A 235 0.48 -15.96 -10.88
CA GLY A 235 0.90 -17.27 -10.45
C GLY A 235 2.08 -17.26 -9.49
N ILE A 236 2.11 -18.24 -8.60
CA ILE A 236 3.20 -18.44 -7.62
C ILE A 236 3.62 -19.90 -7.63
N GLY A 237 4.96 -20.13 -7.65
CA GLY A 237 5.59 -21.41 -7.40
C GLY A 237 6.61 -21.29 -6.29
N CYS A 238 6.55 -22.16 -5.29
CA CYS A 238 7.57 -22.28 -4.26
C CYS A 238 7.59 -23.69 -3.65
N HIS A 239 8.64 -24.00 -2.90
CA HIS A 239 8.67 -25.24 -2.11
C HIS A 239 7.58 -25.17 -1.03
N GLU A 240 6.88 -26.28 -0.80
CA GLU A 240 5.78 -26.36 0.19
C GLU A 240 4.57 -25.45 -0.11
N LEU A 241 4.36 -25.07 -1.38
CA LEU A 241 3.23 -24.21 -1.76
C LEU A 241 1.88 -24.81 -1.31
N ASP A 242 1.67 -26.12 -1.50
CA ASP A 242 0.41 -26.76 -1.14
C ASP A 242 0.10 -26.66 0.37
N LEU A 243 1.12 -26.80 1.22
CA LEU A 243 0.98 -26.60 2.67
C LEU A 243 0.60 -25.15 3.02
N LEU A 244 1.19 -24.20 2.31
CA LEU A 244 0.89 -22.79 2.50
C LEU A 244 -0.53 -22.43 2.05
N LEU A 245 -0.99 -23.00 0.93
CA LEU A 245 -2.37 -22.85 0.45
C LEU A 245 -3.39 -23.44 1.44
N GLU A 246 -3.06 -24.62 2.01
CA GLU A 246 -3.89 -25.24 3.05
C GLU A 246 -3.94 -24.37 4.32
N GLU A 247 -2.80 -23.88 4.83
CA GLU A 247 -2.72 -22.96 5.98
C GLU A 247 -3.59 -21.71 5.77
N LEU A 248 -3.57 -21.16 4.57
CA LEU A 248 -4.32 -19.98 4.18
C LEU A 248 -5.78 -20.28 3.81
N ASN A 249 -6.22 -21.56 3.86
CA ASN A 249 -7.55 -22.01 3.42
C ASN A 249 -7.89 -21.52 2.00
N ILE A 250 -6.90 -21.54 1.08
CA ILE A 250 -7.07 -21.25 -0.34
C ILE A 250 -7.36 -22.57 -1.06
N LYS A 251 -8.52 -22.66 -1.72
CA LYS A 251 -9.05 -23.88 -2.34
C LYS A 251 -9.31 -23.67 -3.83
N ASP A 252 -9.54 -24.77 -4.53
CA ASP A 252 -9.92 -24.78 -5.96
C ASP A 252 -8.90 -24.09 -6.86
N VAL A 253 -7.62 -24.26 -6.54
CA VAL A 253 -6.49 -23.62 -7.23
C VAL A 253 -6.19 -24.34 -8.55
N GLY A 254 -6.20 -23.59 -9.64
CA GLY A 254 -5.68 -24.06 -10.93
C GLY A 254 -4.15 -23.97 -10.99
N TYR A 255 -3.52 -24.76 -11.88
CA TYR A 255 -2.07 -24.74 -12.05
C TYR A 255 -1.70 -24.36 -13.49
N GLY A 256 -0.67 -23.54 -13.63
CA GLY A 256 -0.07 -23.16 -14.90
C GLY A 256 0.96 -24.15 -15.42
N PRO A 257 1.61 -23.87 -16.59
CA PRO A 257 2.53 -24.78 -17.25
C PRO A 257 3.73 -25.23 -16.40
N ASP A 258 4.25 -24.35 -15.55
CA ASP A 258 5.40 -24.62 -14.66
C ASP A 258 4.98 -25.22 -13.30
N ASN A 259 3.73 -25.69 -13.20
CA ASN A 259 3.09 -26.15 -11.95
C ASN A 259 3.02 -25.04 -10.88
N HIS A 260 2.91 -23.79 -11.32
CA HIS A 260 2.64 -22.67 -10.44
C HIS A 260 1.14 -22.54 -10.20
N ALA A 261 0.74 -22.28 -8.95
CA ALA A 261 -0.64 -22.03 -8.60
C ALA A 261 -1.14 -20.72 -9.22
N ARG A 262 -2.29 -20.77 -9.90
CA ARG A 262 -2.99 -19.59 -10.40
C ARG A 262 -3.84 -19.01 -9.29
N LEU A 263 -3.57 -17.78 -8.91
CA LEU A 263 -4.11 -17.14 -7.72
C LEU A 263 -4.75 -15.78 -8.07
N SER A 264 -5.81 -15.44 -7.36
CA SER A 264 -6.39 -14.10 -7.39
C SER A 264 -5.43 -13.06 -6.77
N PRO A 265 -5.62 -11.76 -7.04
CA PRO A 265 -4.83 -10.70 -6.42
C PRO A 265 -4.78 -10.77 -4.89
N LEU A 266 -5.90 -11.07 -4.24
CA LEU A 266 -5.97 -11.26 -2.79
C LEU A 266 -5.13 -12.45 -2.33
N GLU A 267 -5.25 -13.59 -3.01
CA GLU A 267 -4.53 -14.82 -2.66
C GLU A 267 -3.02 -14.65 -2.85
N VAL A 268 -2.59 -14.00 -3.95
CA VAL A 268 -1.17 -13.63 -4.16
C VAL A 268 -0.65 -12.82 -2.98
N MET A 269 -1.36 -11.79 -2.56
CA MET A 269 -0.94 -10.95 -1.42
C MET A 269 -0.85 -11.75 -0.12
N ARG A 270 -1.82 -12.64 0.16
CA ARG A 270 -1.81 -13.48 1.36
C ARG A 270 -0.64 -14.45 1.39
N VAL A 271 -0.38 -15.11 0.27
CA VAL A 271 0.77 -16.04 0.11
C VAL A 271 2.09 -15.27 0.29
N LEU A 272 2.26 -14.13 -0.39
CA LEU A 272 3.49 -13.34 -0.32
C LEU A 272 3.71 -12.70 1.05
N ASN A 273 2.65 -12.32 1.76
CA ASN A 273 2.75 -11.84 3.15
C ASN A 273 3.31 -12.94 4.07
N LYS A 274 2.86 -14.17 3.93
CA LYS A 274 3.41 -15.32 4.71
C LYS A 274 4.87 -15.60 4.35
N LEU A 275 5.19 -15.69 3.06
CA LEU A 275 6.56 -15.93 2.59
C LEU A 275 7.51 -14.80 3.02
N GLY A 276 7.12 -13.55 2.84
CA GLY A 276 7.92 -12.40 3.23
C GLY A 276 8.08 -12.30 4.75
N GLY A 277 6.99 -12.49 5.48
CA GLY A 277 6.98 -12.42 6.93
C GLY A 277 7.92 -13.44 7.57
N ARG A 278 7.85 -14.72 7.19
CA ARG A 278 8.74 -15.75 7.73
C ARG A 278 10.22 -15.60 7.34
N ASN A 279 10.50 -14.80 6.30
CA ASN A 279 11.86 -14.48 5.87
C ASN A 279 12.36 -13.10 6.33
N GLY A 280 11.61 -12.40 7.20
CA GLY A 280 12.00 -11.11 7.79
C GLY A 280 11.99 -9.94 6.80
N ILE A 281 11.21 -10.04 5.70
CA ILE A 281 11.18 -9.07 4.60
C ILE A 281 10.17 -7.95 4.88
N GLY A 282 10.45 -6.75 4.37
CA GLY A 282 9.51 -5.65 4.24
C GLY A 282 9.43 -4.71 5.43
N ARG A 283 10.38 -4.74 6.36
CA ARG A 283 10.49 -3.75 7.44
C ARG A 283 11.09 -2.45 6.93
N VAL A 284 10.45 -1.34 7.24
CA VAL A 284 10.91 0.01 6.86
C VAL A 284 10.71 0.94 8.05
N ASP A 285 11.71 1.78 8.30
CA ASP A 285 11.68 2.86 9.30
C ASP A 285 12.13 4.14 8.60
N LEU A 286 11.23 5.12 8.50
CA LEU A 286 11.53 6.36 7.82
C LEU A 286 10.88 7.58 8.49
N VAL A 287 11.47 8.73 8.24
CA VAL A 287 10.87 10.04 8.54
C VAL A 287 10.34 10.61 7.22
N GLU A 288 9.03 10.62 7.08
CA GLU A 288 8.31 11.07 5.87
C GLU A 288 7.76 12.49 6.01
N ASN A 289 7.49 13.13 4.88
CA ASN A 289 6.86 14.44 4.84
C ASN A 289 5.35 14.30 4.67
N ARG A 290 4.57 14.62 5.71
CA ARG A 290 3.11 14.64 5.62
C ARG A 290 2.61 15.77 4.73
N PHE A 291 1.52 15.52 4.00
CA PHE A 291 0.90 16.53 3.14
C PHE A 291 0.45 17.78 3.92
N VAL A 292 0.09 17.61 5.18
CA VAL A 292 -0.26 18.71 6.09
C VAL A 292 0.95 19.53 6.57
N GLY A 293 2.15 19.30 6.04
CA GLY A 293 3.32 20.18 6.20
C GLY A 293 4.26 19.85 7.35
N MET A 294 4.15 18.67 7.98
CA MET A 294 5.05 18.25 9.05
C MET A 294 5.80 16.97 8.70
N LYS A 295 6.96 16.77 9.31
CA LYS A 295 7.66 15.48 9.30
C LYS A 295 7.07 14.54 10.34
N SER A 296 7.00 13.26 10.01
CA SER A 296 6.53 12.21 10.92
C SER A 296 7.32 10.94 10.70
N ARG A 297 7.72 10.29 11.77
CA ARG A 297 8.33 8.97 11.68
C ARG A 297 7.23 7.91 11.63
N GLY A 298 7.39 6.97 10.70
CA GLY A 298 6.61 5.76 10.60
C GLY A 298 7.50 4.53 10.52
N VAL A 299 7.10 3.46 11.20
CA VAL A 299 7.70 2.13 11.08
C VAL A 299 6.67 1.22 10.44
N TYR A 300 7.09 0.44 9.44
CA TYR A 300 6.17 -0.31 8.60
C TYR A 300 6.63 -1.75 8.41
N GLU A 301 5.66 -2.65 8.22
CA GLU A 301 5.87 -4.00 7.71
C GLU A 301 5.07 -4.17 6.42
N THR A 302 5.74 -4.48 5.31
CA THR A 302 5.11 -4.66 3.99
C THR A 302 5.70 -5.89 3.29
N PRO A 303 5.61 -7.10 3.88
CA PRO A 303 6.34 -8.25 3.41
C PRO A 303 5.97 -8.67 1.98
N GLY A 304 4.70 -8.92 1.71
CA GLY A 304 4.22 -9.33 0.39
C GLY A 304 4.34 -8.22 -0.65
N GLY A 305 4.02 -6.98 -0.27
CA GLY A 305 4.13 -5.83 -1.17
C GLY A 305 5.58 -5.59 -1.62
N ALA A 306 6.56 -5.76 -0.74
CA ALA A 306 7.97 -5.63 -1.09
C ALA A 306 8.41 -6.69 -2.11
N ILE A 307 7.99 -7.96 -1.92
CA ILE A 307 8.30 -9.06 -2.85
C ILE A 307 7.63 -8.81 -4.20
N LEU A 308 6.36 -8.45 -4.20
CA LEU A 308 5.58 -8.23 -5.41
C LEU A 308 6.16 -7.06 -6.24
N HIS A 309 6.44 -5.93 -5.59
CA HIS A 309 7.05 -4.76 -6.22
C HIS A 309 8.44 -5.09 -6.81
N TYR A 310 9.28 -5.78 -6.03
CA TYR A 310 10.61 -6.17 -6.49
C TYR A 310 10.53 -7.12 -7.69
N GLY A 311 9.67 -8.17 -7.60
CA GLY A 311 9.49 -9.15 -8.67
C GLY A 311 8.96 -8.52 -9.96
N HIS A 312 7.96 -7.65 -9.86
CA HIS A 312 7.41 -6.91 -10.98
C HIS A 312 8.51 -6.12 -11.74
N ARG A 313 9.35 -5.38 -11.00
CA ARG A 313 10.47 -4.63 -11.59
C ARG A 313 11.46 -5.52 -12.35
N GLN A 314 11.67 -6.77 -11.91
CA GLN A 314 12.57 -7.69 -12.61
C GLN A 314 12.01 -8.14 -13.96
N VAL A 315 10.69 -8.30 -14.08
CA VAL A 315 10.05 -8.65 -15.37
C VAL A 315 10.05 -7.44 -16.30
N GLU A 316 9.75 -6.24 -15.79
CA GLU A 316 9.86 -5.00 -16.56
C GLU A 316 11.24 -4.83 -17.20
N SER A 317 12.31 -5.17 -16.47
CA SER A 317 13.68 -5.05 -16.96
C SER A 317 14.00 -5.89 -18.21
N LEU A 318 13.20 -6.95 -18.47
CA LEU A 318 13.32 -7.76 -19.67
C LEU A 318 12.43 -7.31 -20.83
N THR A 319 11.28 -6.71 -20.51
CA THR A 319 10.14 -6.64 -21.44
C THR A 319 9.73 -5.22 -21.81
N MET A 320 10.14 -4.23 -21.01
CA MET A 320 9.81 -2.83 -21.24
C MET A 320 10.90 -2.15 -22.09
N ASP A 321 10.50 -1.40 -23.10
CA ASP A 321 11.42 -0.54 -23.86
C ASP A 321 12.11 0.46 -22.94
N ARG A 322 13.38 0.75 -23.23
CA ARG A 322 14.24 1.63 -22.41
C ARG A 322 13.61 3.00 -22.19
N GLU A 323 13.12 3.65 -23.25
CA GLU A 323 12.61 5.02 -23.16
C GLU A 323 11.25 5.05 -22.43
N VAL A 324 10.41 4.02 -22.62
CA VAL A 324 9.16 3.86 -21.87
C VAL A 324 9.46 3.66 -20.40
N MET A 325 10.44 2.82 -20.05
CA MET A 325 10.83 2.56 -18.66
C MET A 325 11.37 3.81 -17.97
N HIS A 326 12.26 4.57 -18.63
CA HIS A 326 12.79 5.81 -18.09
C HIS A 326 11.71 6.89 -17.92
N LEU A 327 10.77 6.99 -18.87
CA LEU A 327 9.64 7.90 -18.75
C LEU A 327 8.75 7.51 -17.57
N ARG A 328 8.38 6.22 -17.44
CA ARG A 328 7.60 5.72 -16.32
C ARG A 328 8.28 6.01 -14.99
N ASP A 329 9.60 5.72 -14.88
CA ASP A 329 10.36 5.97 -13.67
C ASP A 329 10.41 7.46 -13.29
N SER A 330 10.42 8.36 -14.26
CA SER A 330 10.35 9.81 -14.01
C SER A 330 8.99 10.27 -13.48
N LEU A 331 7.91 9.56 -13.82
CA LEU A 331 6.53 9.86 -13.40
C LEU A 331 6.14 9.16 -12.08
N MET A 332 6.85 8.09 -11.71
CA MET A 332 6.56 7.30 -10.50
C MET A 332 6.51 8.13 -9.21
N PRO A 333 7.46 9.07 -8.95
CA PRO A 333 7.39 9.89 -7.74
C PRO A 333 6.13 10.75 -7.69
N LYS A 334 5.67 11.27 -8.84
CA LYS A 334 4.43 12.04 -8.92
C LYS A 334 3.20 11.18 -8.68
N TYR A 335 3.18 9.96 -9.22
CA TYR A 335 2.10 9.01 -8.95
C TYR A 335 2.02 8.67 -7.45
N ALA A 336 3.18 8.36 -6.83
CA ALA A 336 3.26 8.07 -5.40
C ALA A 336 2.81 9.25 -4.53
N GLU A 337 3.18 10.48 -4.91
CA GLU A 337 2.74 11.72 -4.25
C GLU A 337 1.22 11.88 -4.30
N LEU A 338 0.60 11.68 -5.47
CA LEU A 338 -0.86 11.78 -5.61
C LEU A 338 -1.59 10.76 -4.73
N VAL A 339 -1.11 9.52 -4.69
CA VAL A 339 -1.65 8.48 -3.79
C VAL A 339 -1.47 8.89 -2.33
N TYR A 340 -0.28 9.31 -1.93
CA TYR A 340 0.02 9.69 -0.56
C TYR A 340 -0.84 10.86 -0.07
N TYR A 341 -1.09 11.83 -0.95
CA TYR A 341 -1.89 13.03 -0.65
C TYR A 341 -3.41 12.81 -0.72
N GLY A 342 -3.88 11.63 -1.18
CA GLY A 342 -5.30 11.30 -1.24
C GLY A 342 -5.99 11.63 -2.56
N PHE A 343 -5.25 11.91 -3.61
CA PHE A 343 -5.76 12.21 -4.95
C PHE A 343 -6.00 10.96 -5.83
N TRP A 344 -6.42 9.83 -5.21
CA TRP A 344 -6.67 8.60 -5.95
C TRP A 344 -7.69 8.76 -7.08
N PHE A 345 -8.75 9.53 -6.86
CA PHE A 345 -9.82 9.79 -7.82
C PHE A 345 -9.66 11.11 -8.57
N SER A 346 -8.45 11.64 -8.67
CA SER A 346 -8.19 12.86 -9.41
C SER A 346 -7.91 12.60 -10.91
N PRO A 347 -8.26 13.54 -11.81
CA PRO A 347 -8.01 13.39 -13.24
C PRO A 347 -6.53 13.17 -13.58
N GLU A 348 -5.61 13.81 -12.87
CA GLU A 348 -4.17 13.65 -13.12
C GLU A 348 -3.67 12.25 -12.75
N ARG A 349 -4.17 11.63 -11.66
CA ARG A 349 -3.84 10.25 -11.32
C ARG A 349 -4.42 9.28 -12.36
N GLU A 350 -5.63 9.52 -12.83
CA GLU A 350 -6.26 8.70 -13.86
C GLU A 350 -5.50 8.76 -15.20
N ALA A 351 -5.03 9.96 -15.59
CA ALA A 351 -4.19 10.12 -16.78
C ALA A 351 -2.85 9.37 -16.65
N LEU A 352 -2.21 9.46 -15.46
CA LEU A 352 -1.00 8.69 -15.18
C LEU A 352 -1.27 7.18 -15.18
N GLN A 353 -2.41 6.73 -14.65
CA GLN A 353 -2.78 5.32 -14.67
C GLN A 353 -2.98 4.81 -16.11
N ALA A 354 -3.59 5.59 -16.98
CA ALA A 354 -3.74 5.22 -18.38
C ALA A 354 -2.37 5.00 -19.06
N PHE A 355 -1.41 5.89 -18.81
CA PHE A 355 -0.03 5.72 -19.26
C PHE A 355 0.62 4.45 -18.64
N VAL A 356 0.49 4.25 -17.35
CA VAL A 356 1.01 3.04 -16.65
C VAL A 356 0.43 1.78 -17.28
N THR A 357 -0.90 1.70 -17.43
CA THR A 357 -1.58 0.54 -18.02
C THR A 357 -1.08 0.23 -19.43
N GLU A 358 -0.88 1.26 -20.26
CA GLU A 358 -0.33 1.11 -21.62
C GLU A 358 1.10 0.53 -21.56
N SER A 359 1.93 1.02 -20.64
CA SER A 359 3.31 0.56 -20.47
C SER A 359 3.44 -0.90 -20.05
N GLN A 360 2.40 -1.47 -19.45
CA GLN A 360 2.40 -2.85 -18.92
C GLN A 360 2.03 -3.92 -19.96
N LYS A 361 1.62 -3.57 -21.17
CA LYS A 361 1.12 -4.53 -22.19
C LYS A 361 2.06 -5.69 -22.47
N ASN A 362 3.36 -5.48 -22.36
CA ASN A 362 4.37 -6.51 -22.64
C ASN A 362 5.04 -7.03 -21.35
N VAL A 363 4.62 -6.57 -20.16
CA VAL A 363 5.23 -7.01 -18.90
C VAL A 363 4.68 -8.39 -18.53
N THR A 364 5.19 -9.40 -19.24
CA THR A 364 4.78 -10.81 -19.11
C THR A 364 6.02 -11.68 -18.98
N GLY A 365 6.05 -12.54 -17.99
CA GLY A 365 7.20 -13.42 -17.74
C GLY A 365 7.23 -13.97 -16.33
N THR A 366 8.25 -14.76 -16.04
CA THR A 366 8.49 -15.36 -14.72
C THR A 366 9.77 -14.82 -14.11
N VAL A 367 9.75 -14.48 -12.84
CA VAL A 367 10.92 -14.16 -12.04
C VAL A 367 11.09 -15.17 -10.92
N ARG A 368 12.32 -15.64 -10.71
CA ARG A 368 12.71 -16.45 -9.56
C ARG A 368 13.43 -15.56 -8.57
N LEU A 369 12.94 -15.50 -7.35
CA LEU A 369 13.49 -14.73 -6.25
C LEU A 369 14.01 -15.67 -5.16
N LYS A 370 15.12 -15.29 -4.55
CA LYS A 370 15.67 -15.92 -3.35
C LYS A 370 15.39 -15.01 -2.18
N LEU A 371 14.63 -15.49 -1.21
CA LEU A 371 14.28 -14.82 0.03
C LEU A 371 15.23 -15.31 1.12
N TYR A 372 15.92 -14.38 1.79
CA TYR A 372 16.89 -14.76 2.81
C TYR A 372 17.16 -13.62 3.79
N LYS A 373 16.83 -13.83 5.06
CA LYS A 373 17.16 -12.91 6.17
C LYS A 373 16.91 -11.43 5.82
N GLY A 374 15.67 -11.10 5.50
CA GLY A 374 15.22 -9.74 5.17
C GLY A 374 15.54 -9.27 3.75
N ASN A 375 16.26 -10.07 2.95
CA ASN A 375 16.67 -9.71 1.60
C ASN A 375 15.85 -10.43 0.53
N ILE A 376 15.61 -9.70 -0.57
CA ILE A 376 15.03 -10.22 -1.81
C ILE A 376 16.12 -10.17 -2.87
N ILE A 377 16.51 -11.31 -3.41
CA ILE A 377 17.62 -11.46 -4.36
C ILE A 377 17.07 -12.09 -5.64
N THR A 378 17.35 -11.49 -6.80
CA THR A 378 16.99 -12.08 -8.08
C THR A 378 17.85 -13.33 -8.35
N ALA A 379 17.20 -14.47 -8.54
CA ALA A 379 17.83 -15.73 -8.87
C ALA A 379 17.65 -16.14 -10.35
N GLY A 380 16.77 -15.45 -11.08
CA GLY A 380 16.55 -15.65 -12.52
C GLY A 380 15.30 -14.93 -13.00
N ARG A 381 15.21 -14.77 -14.31
CA ARG A 381 14.02 -14.20 -14.97
C ARG A 381 13.95 -14.72 -16.41
N LYS A 382 12.73 -14.95 -16.89
CA LYS A 382 12.44 -15.38 -18.27
C LYS A 382 11.16 -14.70 -18.76
N SER A 383 11.10 -14.47 -20.07
CA SER A 383 9.92 -13.93 -20.71
C SER A 383 9.82 -14.40 -22.16
N PRO A 384 8.61 -14.76 -22.64
CA PRO A 384 8.39 -15.07 -24.05
C PRO A 384 8.48 -13.84 -24.97
N VAL A 385 8.41 -12.64 -24.39
CA VAL A 385 8.45 -11.33 -25.10
C VAL A 385 9.66 -10.50 -24.65
N SER A 386 10.75 -11.17 -24.26
CA SER A 386 11.98 -10.52 -23.82
C SER A 386 12.59 -9.62 -24.89
N LEU A 387 12.94 -8.39 -24.51
CA LEU A 387 13.77 -7.49 -25.33
C LEU A 387 15.27 -7.76 -25.16
N TYR A 388 15.67 -8.57 -24.18
CA TYR A 388 17.05 -9.00 -24.03
C TYR A 388 17.39 -10.03 -25.11
N ASN A 389 18.25 -9.64 -26.04
CA ASN A 389 18.74 -10.50 -27.11
C ASN A 389 20.17 -10.97 -26.78
N PRO A 390 20.40 -12.28 -26.51
CA PRO A 390 21.73 -12.79 -26.19
C PRO A 390 22.77 -12.53 -27.28
N HIS A 391 22.36 -12.58 -28.57
CA HIS A 391 23.26 -12.37 -29.70
C HIS A 391 23.73 -10.92 -29.82
N ILE A 392 22.91 -9.95 -29.44
CA ILE A 392 23.28 -8.54 -29.40
C ILE A 392 24.09 -8.19 -28.14
N ALA A 393 23.71 -8.82 -27.01
CA ALA A 393 24.27 -8.50 -25.70
C ALA A 393 25.60 -9.22 -25.40
N THR A 394 25.95 -10.24 -26.19
CA THR A 394 27.16 -11.03 -25.94
C THR A 394 28.44 -10.20 -26.15
N MET A 395 29.46 -10.47 -25.32
CA MET A 395 30.82 -9.97 -25.49
C MET A 395 31.68 -10.93 -26.29
N GLU A 396 31.17 -12.13 -26.60
CA GLU A 396 31.83 -13.12 -27.43
C GLU A 396 31.63 -12.80 -28.93
N ALA A 397 32.35 -13.52 -29.80
CA ALA A 397 32.19 -13.38 -31.23
C ALA A 397 30.74 -13.77 -31.65
N ASP A 398 30.00 -12.83 -32.18
CA ASP A 398 28.65 -13.06 -32.68
C ASP A 398 28.70 -13.45 -34.18
N PRO A 399 28.43 -14.74 -34.54
CA PRO A 399 28.43 -15.17 -35.92
C PRO A 399 27.32 -14.51 -36.77
N THR A 400 26.28 -13.93 -36.11
CA THR A 400 25.17 -13.27 -36.80
C THR A 400 25.48 -11.81 -37.15
N GLN A 401 26.53 -11.21 -36.57
CA GLN A 401 26.88 -9.80 -36.67
C GLN A 401 25.69 -8.86 -36.40
N ALA A 402 24.87 -9.22 -35.41
CA ALA A 402 23.64 -8.48 -35.06
C ALA A 402 23.93 -7.04 -34.56
N TYR A 403 25.17 -6.77 -34.15
CA TYR A 403 25.64 -5.45 -33.72
C TYR A 403 26.97 -5.08 -34.40
N ASN A 404 26.98 -3.97 -35.12
CA ASN A 404 28.19 -3.43 -35.72
C ASN A 404 28.89 -2.44 -34.76
N GLN A 405 29.97 -2.84 -34.15
CA GLN A 405 30.73 -2.03 -33.18
C GLN A 405 31.26 -0.72 -33.78
N SER A 406 31.47 -0.62 -35.10
CA SER A 406 31.99 0.59 -35.76
C SER A 406 30.97 1.75 -35.72
N ASP A 407 29.67 1.47 -35.63
CA ASP A 407 28.60 2.47 -35.58
C ASP A 407 28.68 3.31 -34.29
N ALA A 408 29.25 2.76 -33.23
CA ALA A 408 29.47 3.47 -31.96
C ALA A 408 30.37 4.67 -32.11
N THR A 409 31.36 4.64 -33.04
CA THR A 409 32.28 5.74 -33.28
C THR A 409 31.54 7.03 -33.71
N GLY A 410 30.64 6.92 -34.68
CA GLY A 410 29.85 8.06 -35.15
C GLY A 410 28.92 8.59 -34.05
N PHE A 411 28.22 7.70 -33.36
CA PHE A 411 27.35 8.05 -32.26
C PHE A 411 28.09 8.80 -31.14
N ILE A 412 29.25 8.28 -30.70
CA ILE A 412 30.09 8.90 -29.65
C ILE A 412 30.56 10.28 -30.09
N ASN A 413 31.06 10.40 -31.35
CA ASN A 413 31.55 11.67 -31.86
C ASN A 413 30.48 12.76 -31.83
N LEU A 414 29.26 12.47 -32.29
CA LEU A 414 28.14 13.41 -32.26
C LEU A 414 27.78 13.83 -30.84
N ASN A 415 27.65 12.86 -29.90
CA ASN A 415 27.36 13.18 -28.51
C ASN A 415 28.48 13.93 -27.79
N ALA A 416 29.74 13.74 -28.19
CA ALA A 416 30.89 14.43 -27.63
C ALA A 416 30.99 15.90 -28.08
N LEU A 417 30.36 16.33 -29.17
CA LEU A 417 30.46 17.70 -29.67
C LEU A 417 30.14 18.76 -28.63
N ARG A 418 28.96 18.61 -27.95
CA ARG A 418 28.55 19.55 -26.89
C ARG A 418 29.57 19.63 -25.74
N LEU A 419 30.14 18.48 -25.34
CA LEU A 419 31.10 18.39 -24.25
C LEU A 419 32.43 19.09 -24.65
N LYS A 420 32.90 18.85 -25.87
CA LYS A 420 34.11 19.51 -26.39
C LYS A 420 33.95 21.03 -26.48
N VAL A 421 32.78 21.51 -26.89
CA VAL A 421 32.49 22.97 -26.93
C VAL A 421 32.45 23.54 -25.52
N ALA A 422 31.73 22.89 -24.59
CA ALA A 422 31.67 23.33 -23.19
C ALA A 422 33.05 23.40 -22.53
N ALA A 423 33.90 22.38 -22.69
CA ALA A 423 35.25 22.34 -22.15
C ALA A 423 36.12 23.45 -22.71
N ARG A 424 35.98 23.81 -23.99
CA ARG A 424 36.74 24.95 -24.58
C ARG A 424 36.29 26.29 -24.00
N VAL A 425 35.01 26.46 -23.73
CA VAL A 425 34.48 27.72 -23.16
C VAL A 425 34.84 27.87 -21.69
N SER A 426 34.81 26.78 -20.90
CA SER A 426 35.19 26.81 -19.49
C SER A 426 36.72 26.94 -19.24
N GLY A 427 37.56 26.78 -20.27
CA GLY A 427 39.00 26.79 -20.13
C GLY A 427 39.61 25.55 -19.46
N GLU A 428 38.80 24.51 -19.21
CA GLU A 428 39.20 23.25 -18.57
C GLU A 428 39.69 22.19 -19.59
N GLY A 429 39.60 22.48 -20.88
CA GLY A 429 40.04 21.58 -21.94
C GLY A 429 41.45 21.88 -22.42
N ILE A 430 42.44 21.21 -21.84
CA ILE A 430 43.78 21.06 -22.42
C ILE A 430 43.99 19.60 -22.78
#